data_65ca176794ce5cef5c8b493b2e6682d6
#
_entry.id   65ca176794ce5cef5c8b493b2e6682d6
#
_cell.length_a   1.000
_cell.length_b   1.000
_cell.length_c   1.000
_cell.angle_alpha   90.00
_cell.angle_beta   90.00
_cell.angle_gamma   90.00
#
_symmetry.space_group_name_H-M   'P 1'
#
loop_
_entity.id
_entity.type
_entity.pdbx_description
1 polymer ?
#
loop_
_entity_poly.entity_id
_entity_poly.type
_entity_poly.pdbx_seq_one_letter_code
_entity_poly.pdbx_strand_id
1 'polypeptide(L)'
;GRLEELSIQLAGISGTPIPSIKDKVIITMAGDHGIVAEGVSAYPQEVTPQMVLNFLYGGAAINALAQHVGARIVVVDMGIAADMEPHPSLVIKKIAHGTANMTQGPAMTRQQAERALTAGIEIVTAEIEKGLDIVGTGDMGIGNTTPSAAIAAVLTGESPAKIAGRGTGVDDEDLKRKIDAIERSIAVNQPNPKDDLDVLAKVGGFEIAGLAGVMLGAAAHGKAVMV
;
A
#
# COMPACT_ATOMS: atom_id res chain seq x y z
N GLY A 1 30.63 6.88 -0.53
CA GLY A 1 29.85 5.99 0.36
C GLY A 1 28.37 6.18 0.16
N ARG A 2 27.53 5.54 0.96
CA ARG A 2 26.05 5.53 0.73
C ARG A 2 25.42 6.94 0.69
N LEU A 3 25.91 7.89 1.48
CA LEU A 3 25.40 9.27 1.47
C LEU A 3 25.70 9.99 0.15
N GLU A 4 26.86 9.76 -0.43
CA GLU A 4 27.24 10.31 -1.73
C GLU A 4 26.37 9.73 -2.86
N GLU A 5 26.13 8.42 -2.84
CA GLU A 5 25.24 7.73 -3.78
C GLU A 5 23.82 8.30 -3.71
N LEU A 6 23.27 8.45 -2.51
CA LEU A 6 21.94 9.06 -2.30
C LEU A 6 21.90 10.53 -2.75
N SER A 7 22.97 11.31 -2.50
CA SER A 7 23.05 12.69 -2.96
C SER A 7 23.01 12.78 -4.49
N ILE A 8 23.78 11.92 -5.18
CA ILE A 8 23.78 11.85 -6.65
C ILE A 8 22.40 11.42 -7.18
N GLN A 9 21.79 10.42 -6.55
CA GLN A 9 20.46 9.95 -6.93
C GLN A 9 19.40 11.04 -6.77
N LEU A 10 19.38 11.76 -5.64
CA LEU A 10 18.46 12.86 -5.38
C LEU A 10 18.67 14.01 -6.35
N ALA A 11 19.92 14.36 -6.64
CA ALA A 11 20.27 15.38 -7.64
C ALA A 11 19.74 15.00 -9.04
N GLY A 12 19.89 13.73 -9.42
CA GLY A 12 19.37 13.21 -10.68
C GLY A 12 17.85 13.23 -10.77
N ILE A 13 17.14 12.86 -9.69
CA ILE A 13 15.67 12.86 -9.63
C ILE A 13 15.14 14.29 -9.70
N SER A 14 15.71 15.23 -8.93
CA SER A 14 15.23 16.60 -8.84
C SER A 14 15.70 17.51 -9.98
N GLY A 15 16.66 17.05 -10.79
CA GLY A 15 17.32 17.89 -11.80
C GLY A 15 18.14 19.04 -11.23
N THR A 16 18.49 19.00 -9.93
CA THR A 16 19.17 20.08 -9.21
C THR A 16 20.46 19.56 -8.59
N PRO A 17 21.64 20.18 -8.87
CA PRO A 17 22.92 19.70 -8.33
C PRO A 17 22.99 19.62 -6.81
N ILE A 18 22.26 20.51 -6.12
CA ILE A 18 22.17 20.54 -4.65
C ILE A 18 20.69 20.53 -4.28
N PRO A 19 20.04 19.34 -4.20
CA PRO A 19 18.64 19.26 -3.86
C PRO A 19 18.38 19.67 -2.41
N SER A 20 17.28 20.37 -2.18
CA SER A 20 16.81 20.73 -0.84
C SER A 20 15.57 19.89 -0.49
N ILE A 21 15.63 19.16 0.61
CA ILE A 21 14.52 18.35 1.13
C ILE A 21 13.99 19.04 2.40
N LYS A 22 12.92 19.81 2.27
CA LYS A 22 12.29 20.55 3.37
C LYS A 22 10.94 19.93 3.74
N ASP A 23 10.05 19.80 2.77
CA ASP A 23 8.71 19.25 2.96
C ASP A 23 8.71 17.74 2.71
N LYS A 24 8.53 17.00 3.80
CA LYS A 24 8.50 15.53 3.81
C LYS A 24 7.09 15.08 4.13
N VAL A 25 6.55 14.20 3.33
CA VAL A 25 5.20 13.66 3.51
C VAL A 25 5.23 12.15 3.52
N ILE A 26 4.53 11.52 4.45
CA ILE A 26 4.26 10.09 4.45
C ILE A 26 2.78 9.91 4.09
N ILE A 27 2.51 9.23 2.98
CA ILE A 27 1.15 8.89 2.57
C ILE A 27 0.87 7.46 3.03
N THR A 28 0.00 7.32 4.03
CA THR A 28 -0.42 6.03 4.57
C THR A 28 -1.81 5.70 4.05
N MET A 29 -1.89 4.66 3.21
CA MET A 29 -3.14 4.20 2.62
C MET A 29 -3.69 3.00 3.36
N ALA A 30 -5.01 3.02 3.64
CA ALA A 30 -5.69 1.95 4.36
C ALA A 30 -6.73 1.26 3.49
N GLY A 31 -6.75 -0.08 3.55
CA GLY A 31 -7.73 -0.89 2.83
C GLY A 31 -7.85 -2.28 3.45
N ASP A 32 -9.04 -2.83 3.40
CA ASP A 32 -9.35 -4.17 3.90
C ASP A 32 -9.39 -5.20 2.78
N HIS A 33 -9.18 -6.46 3.16
CA HIS A 33 -9.00 -7.57 2.22
C HIS A 33 -9.95 -8.71 2.54
N GLY A 34 -10.77 -9.13 1.57
CA GLY A 34 -11.65 -10.28 1.73
C GLY A 34 -10.93 -11.60 1.98
N ILE A 35 -9.65 -11.69 1.65
CA ILE A 35 -8.79 -12.87 1.92
C ILE A 35 -8.64 -13.16 3.42
N VAL A 36 -8.93 -12.23 4.31
CA VAL A 36 -8.90 -12.44 5.77
C VAL A 36 -9.84 -13.57 6.20
N ALA A 37 -10.92 -13.80 5.45
CA ALA A 37 -11.84 -14.91 5.68
C ALA A 37 -11.17 -16.31 5.59
N GLU A 38 -9.99 -16.41 4.98
CA GLU A 38 -9.20 -17.64 4.89
C GLU A 38 -8.28 -17.88 6.10
N GLY A 39 -8.35 -17.03 7.15
CA GLY A 39 -7.53 -17.18 8.35
C GLY A 39 -6.04 -16.89 8.13
N VAL A 40 -5.72 -15.96 7.25
CA VAL A 40 -4.33 -15.59 6.86
C VAL A 40 -3.69 -14.53 7.75
N SER A 41 -4.39 -14.07 8.79
CA SER A 41 -3.94 -13.04 9.70
C SER A 41 -4.23 -13.44 11.16
N ALA A 42 -3.32 -13.11 12.06
CA ALA A 42 -3.49 -13.30 13.50
C ALA A 42 -4.48 -12.28 14.13
N TYR A 43 -4.81 -11.21 13.41
CA TYR A 43 -5.71 -10.15 13.89
C TYR A 43 -6.99 -10.11 13.06
N PRO A 44 -8.12 -9.77 13.69
CA PRO A 44 -9.39 -9.58 12.98
C PRO A 44 -9.40 -8.26 12.20
N GLN A 45 -10.27 -8.17 11.20
CA GLN A 45 -10.35 -7.05 10.26
C GLN A 45 -10.67 -5.71 10.93
N GLU A 46 -11.38 -5.73 12.06
CA GLU A 46 -11.75 -4.56 12.86
C GLU A 46 -10.52 -3.78 13.37
N VAL A 47 -9.34 -4.38 13.38
CA VAL A 47 -8.09 -3.69 13.74
C VAL A 47 -7.71 -2.64 12.70
N THR A 48 -8.09 -2.80 11.42
CA THR A 48 -7.79 -1.80 10.38
C THR A 48 -8.35 -0.41 10.72
N PRO A 49 -9.68 -0.23 10.95
CA PRO A 49 -10.20 1.09 11.31
C PRO A 49 -9.66 1.59 12.66
N GLN A 50 -9.40 0.72 13.63
CA GLN A 50 -8.79 1.11 14.91
C GLN A 50 -7.39 1.69 14.73
N MET A 51 -6.57 1.08 13.86
CA MET A 51 -5.24 1.60 13.54
C MET A 51 -5.30 2.91 12.77
N VAL A 52 -6.26 3.08 11.88
CA VAL A 52 -6.48 4.37 11.20
C VAL A 52 -6.81 5.46 12.21
N LEU A 53 -7.69 5.23 13.17
CA LEU A 53 -7.94 6.16 14.27
C LEU A 53 -6.66 6.44 15.07
N ASN A 54 -5.85 5.41 15.34
CA ASN A 54 -4.58 5.58 16.03
C ASN A 54 -3.61 6.50 15.27
N PHE A 55 -3.55 6.41 13.92
CA PHE A 55 -2.79 7.35 13.09
C PHE A 55 -3.34 8.78 13.20
N LEU A 56 -4.66 8.94 13.15
CA LEU A 56 -5.30 10.26 13.19
C LEU A 56 -5.10 10.97 14.53
N TYR A 57 -5.07 10.21 15.64
CA TYR A 57 -4.86 10.74 16.98
C TYR A 57 -3.38 10.76 17.44
N GLY A 58 -2.45 10.40 16.56
CA GLY A 58 -1.02 10.53 16.84
C GLY A 58 -0.42 9.44 17.72
N GLY A 59 -1.11 8.31 17.91
CA GLY A 59 -0.70 7.25 18.83
C GLY A 59 0.18 6.15 18.24
N ALA A 60 0.33 6.09 16.93
CA ALA A 60 1.08 5.04 16.26
C ALA A 60 2.59 5.35 16.17
N ALA A 61 3.42 4.33 16.00
CA ALA A 61 4.86 4.48 15.85
C ALA A 61 5.24 5.42 14.69
N ILE A 62 4.51 5.37 13.57
CA ILE A 62 4.73 6.27 12.44
C ILE A 62 4.57 7.73 12.82
N ASN A 63 3.64 8.07 13.74
CA ASN A 63 3.45 9.44 14.19
C ASN A 63 4.70 9.96 14.93
N ALA A 64 5.25 9.15 15.85
CA ALA A 64 6.44 9.48 16.60
C ALA A 64 7.66 9.63 15.68
N LEU A 65 7.85 8.71 14.74
CA LEU A 65 8.95 8.76 13.77
C LEU A 65 8.83 9.95 12.82
N ALA A 66 7.63 10.21 12.30
CA ALA A 66 7.36 11.36 11.42
C ALA A 66 7.62 12.68 12.14
N GLN A 67 7.17 12.81 13.38
CA GLN A 67 7.44 13.99 14.21
C GLN A 67 8.95 14.21 14.40
N HIS A 68 9.70 13.14 14.66
CA HIS A 68 11.15 13.22 14.86
C HIS A 68 11.90 13.75 13.63
N VAL A 69 11.46 13.37 12.43
CA VAL A 69 12.09 13.82 11.16
C VAL A 69 11.41 15.04 10.54
N GLY A 70 10.38 15.58 11.17
CA GLY A 70 9.62 16.72 10.65
C GLY A 70 8.84 16.38 9.38
N ALA A 71 8.26 15.17 9.29
CA ALA A 71 7.41 14.77 8.19
C ALA A 71 5.92 14.91 8.57
N ARG A 72 5.08 15.28 7.59
CA ARG A 72 3.62 15.24 7.71
C ARG A 72 3.12 13.85 7.36
N ILE A 73 1.99 13.45 7.95
CA ILE A 73 1.30 12.20 7.61
C ILE A 73 -0.02 12.53 6.94
N VAL A 74 -0.29 11.91 5.80
CA VAL A 74 -1.57 11.93 5.10
C VAL A 74 -2.16 10.52 5.20
N VAL A 75 -3.27 10.39 5.91
CA VAL A 75 -3.97 9.10 6.06
C VAL A 75 -5.10 9.04 5.05
N VAL A 76 -5.18 7.94 4.31
CA VAL A 76 -6.12 7.78 3.20
C VAL A 76 -6.92 6.50 3.36
N ASP A 77 -8.25 6.62 3.38
CA ASP A 77 -9.15 5.46 3.23
C ASP A 77 -9.30 5.12 1.76
N MET A 78 -8.67 4.01 1.34
CA MET A 78 -8.78 3.47 -0.02
C MET A 78 -9.85 2.39 -0.13
N GLY A 79 -10.23 1.79 1.00
CA GLY A 79 -11.19 0.69 1.01
C GLY A 79 -11.29 -0.02 2.34
N ILE A 80 -11.39 0.72 3.44
CA ILE A 80 -11.70 0.15 4.75
C ILE A 80 -13.12 -0.41 4.69
N ALA A 81 -13.34 -1.62 5.20
CA ALA A 81 -14.65 -2.27 5.17
C ALA A 81 -15.69 -1.53 6.02
N ALA A 82 -15.27 -0.94 7.12
CA ALA A 82 -16.12 -0.09 7.95
C ALA A 82 -16.26 1.33 7.37
N ASP A 83 -17.37 1.99 7.67
CA ASP A 83 -17.51 3.41 7.43
C ASP A 83 -16.72 4.18 8.50
N MET A 84 -15.90 5.10 8.05
CA MET A 84 -15.12 5.97 8.91
C MET A 84 -15.83 7.31 9.11
N GLU A 85 -15.89 7.79 10.34
CA GLU A 85 -16.37 9.12 10.61
C GLU A 85 -15.46 10.19 9.96
N PRO A 86 -16.02 11.27 9.43
CA PRO A 86 -15.24 12.35 8.85
C PRO A 86 -14.22 12.91 9.85
N HIS A 87 -12.98 13.04 9.42
CA HIS A 87 -11.90 13.63 10.21
C HIS A 87 -11.06 14.55 9.34
N PRO A 88 -10.63 15.74 9.82
CA PRO A 88 -9.86 16.70 8.99
C PRO A 88 -8.56 16.15 8.41
N SER A 89 -7.96 15.17 9.07
CA SER A 89 -6.70 14.51 8.64
C SER A 89 -6.92 13.18 7.90
N LEU A 90 -8.17 12.80 7.60
CA LEU A 90 -8.50 11.60 6.85
C LEU A 90 -8.99 11.98 5.46
N VAL A 91 -8.27 11.52 4.45
CA VAL A 91 -8.69 11.66 3.04
C VAL A 91 -9.50 10.44 2.65
N ILE A 92 -10.74 10.65 2.23
CA ILE A 92 -11.61 9.55 1.78
C ILE A 92 -11.48 9.40 0.26
N LYS A 93 -10.90 8.30 -0.16
CA LYS A 93 -10.78 7.86 -1.56
C LYS A 93 -11.28 6.42 -1.73
N LYS A 94 -12.23 6.04 -0.89
CA LYS A 94 -12.78 4.68 -0.82
C LYS A 94 -13.26 4.17 -2.19
N ILE A 95 -12.65 3.09 -2.66
CA ILE A 95 -13.01 2.43 -3.92
C ILE A 95 -14.20 1.49 -3.71
N ALA A 96 -14.15 0.71 -2.62
CA ALA A 96 -15.21 -0.16 -2.13
C ALA A 96 -14.96 -0.49 -0.64
N HIS A 97 -15.87 -1.22 0.00
CA HIS A 97 -15.74 -1.70 1.39
C HIS A 97 -14.90 -2.98 1.46
N GLY A 98 -13.59 -2.84 1.28
CA GLY A 98 -12.64 -3.96 1.15
C GLY A 98 -12.65 -4.61 -0.23
N THR A 99 -11.62 -5.41 -0.52
CA THR A 99 -11.58 -6.25 -1.71
C THR A 99 -12.44 -7.51 -1.53
N ALA A 100 -12.77 -8.19 -2.62
CA ALA A 100 -13.35 -9.52 -2.56
C ALA A 100 -12.29 -10.55 -2.11
N ASN A 101 -12.75 -11.76 -1.71
CA ASN A 101 -11.86 -12.86 -1.39
C ASN A 101 -11.28 -13.45 -2.68
N MET A 102 -10.00 -13.22 -2.90
CA MET A 102 -9.29 -13.62 -4.13
C MET A 102 -9.15 -15.15 -4.30
N THR A 103 -9.47 -15.97 -3.29
CA THR A 103 -9.56 -17.44 -3.46
C THR A 103 -10.81 -17.87 -4.20
N GLN A 104 -11.81 -16.97 -4.33
CA GLN A 104 -13.11 -17.29 -4.95
C GLN A 104 -13.30 -16.58 -6.30
N GLY A 105 -12.43 -15.65 -6.66
CA GLY A 105 -12.48 -14.86 -7.88
C GLY A 105 -11.58 -13.63 -7.75
N PRO A 106 -11.61 -12.67 -8.69
CA PRO A 106 -10.78 -11.48 -8.63
C PRO A 106 -10.99 -10.66 -7.36
N ALA A 107 -9.91 -10.13 -6.78
CA ALA A 107 -9.95 -9.26 -5.61
C ALA A 107 -10.76 -7.98 -5.86
N MET A 108 -10.70 -7.47 -7.10
CA MET A 108 -11.44 -6.28 -7.54
C MET A 108 -11.64 -6.33 -9.07
N THR A 109 -12.48 -5.46 -9.59
CA THR A 109 -12.56 -5.26 -11.04
C THR A 109 -11.35 -4.48 -11.55
N ARG A 110 -11.01 -4.63 -12.84
CA ARG A 110 -9.94 -3.82 -13.48
C ARG A 110 -10.21 -2.31 -13.33
N GLN A 111 -11.46 -1.89 -13.49
CA GLN A 111 -11.85 -0.48 -13.31
C GLN A 111 -11.61 0.02 -11.88
N GLN A 112 -11.83 -0.83 -10.87
CA GLN A 112 -11.52 -0.49 -9.47
C GLN A 112 -10.00 -0.35 -9.25
N ALA A 113 -9.20 -1.24 -9.85
CA ALA A 113 -7.73 -1.14 -9.80
C ALA A 113 -7.23 0.17 -10.45
N GLU A 114 -7.75 0.52 -11.62
CA GLU A 114 -7.45 1.78 -12.31
C GLU A 114 -7.84 3.01 -11.47
N ARG A 115 -9.04 2.99 -10.86
CA ARG A 115 -9.49 4.07 -9.97
C ARG A 115 -8.61 4.20 -8.73
N ALA A 116 -8.19 3.09 -8.13
CA ALA A 116 -7.33 3.10 -6.96
C ALA A 116 -5.94 3.68 -7.29
N LEU A 117 -5.36 3.28 -8.42
CA LEU A 117 -4.10 3.83 -8.92
C LEU A 117 -4.22 5.34 -9.20
N THR A 118 -5.30 5.76 -9.87
CA THR A 118 -5.58 7.18 -10.15
C THR A 118 -5.73 7.98 -8.87
N ALA A 119 -6.41 7.46 -7.87
CA ALA A 119 -6.54 8.13 -6.57
C ALA A 119 -5.17 8.38 -5.91
N GLY A 120 -4.23 7.43 -6.02
CA GLY A 120 -2.85 7.63 -5.55
C GLY A 120 -2.13 8.76 -6.27
N ILE A 121 -2.25 8.83 -7.60
CA ILE A 121 -1.69 9.93 -8.40
C ILE A 121 -2.28 11.27 -7.99
N GLU A 122 -3.61 11.37 -7.83
CA GLU A 122 -4.29 12.59 -7.40
C GLU A 122 -3.81 13.06 -6.03
N ILE A 123 -3.66 12.15 -5.07
CA ILE A 123 -3.23 12.49 -3.71
C ILE A 123 -1.80 13.04 -3.70
N VAL A 124 -0.86 12.36 -4.35
CA VAL A 124 0.53 12.83 -4.37
C VAL A 124 0.65 14.15 -5.15
N THR A 125 -0.10 14.33 -6.23
CA THR A 125 -0.15 15.59 -6.98
C THR A 125 -0.62 16.73 -6.11
N ALA A 126 -1.69 16.54 -5.32
CA ALA A 126 -2.17 17.55 -4.39
C ALA A 126 -1.14 17.88 -3.29
N GLU A 127 -0.33 16.92 -2.84
CA GLU A 127 0.75 17.19 -1.89
C GLU A 127 1.95 17.90 -2.55
N ILE A 128 2.23 17.62 -3.83
CA ILE A 128 3.25 18.35 -4.61
C ILE A 128 2.87 19.82 -4.78
N GLU A 129 1.61 20.13 -5.04
CA GLU A 129 1.09 21.50 -5.11
C GLU A 129 1.24 22.25 -3.78
N LYS A 130 1.27 21.54 -2.64
CA LYS A 130 1.55 22.10 -1.30
C LYS A 130 3.03 22.22 -0.99
N GLY A 131 3.92 21.77 -1.88
CA GLY A 131 5.38 21.93 -1.76
C GLY A 131 6.14 20.67 -1.39
N LEU A 132 5.55 19.45 -1.51
CA LEU A 132 6.22 18.18 -1.23
C LEU A 132 7.55 18.06 -2.00
N ASP A 133 8.62 17.75 -1.28
CA ASP A 133 9.96 17.45 -1.82
C ASP A 133 10.22 15.94 -1.92
N ILE A 134 9.80 15.18 -0.91
CA ILE A 134 9.97 13.73 -0.85
C ILE A 134 8.72 13.08 -0.22
N VAL A 135 8.28 11.96 -0.78
CA VAL A 135 7.18 11.17 -0.24
C VAL A 135 7.67 9.82 0.28
N GLY A 136 7.22 9.44 1.47
CA GLY A 136 7.29 8.08 1.98
C GLY A 136 5.96 7.37 1.77
N THR A 137 5.99 6.08 1.47
CA THR A 137 4.80 5.24 1.34
C THR A 137 4.57 4.42 2.60
N GLY A 138 3.32 4.31 3.03
CA GLY A 138 2.89 3.48 4.15
C GLY A 138 1.55 2.82 3.85
N ASP A 139 1.34 1.66 4.41
CA ASP A 139 0.10 0.91 4.25
C ASP A 139 -0.47 0.48 5.61
N MET A 140 -1.78 0.28 5.61
CA MET A 140 -2.50 -0.38 6.70
C MET A 140 -3.64 -1.20 6.13
N GLY A 141 -3.63 -2.50 6.45
CA GLY A 141 -4.72 -3.39 6.05
C GLY A 141 -4.49 -4.77 6.64
N ILE A 142 -5.40 -5.22 7.49
CA ILE A 142 -5.28 -6.57 8.04
C ILE A 142 -5.34 -7.58 6.90
N GLY A 143 -4.34 -8.46 6.84
CA GLY A 143 -4.19 -9.48 5.80
C GLY A 143 -3.48 -9.01 4.52
N ASN A 144 -3.11 -7.73 4.37
CA ASN A 144 -2.52 -7.13 3.16
C ASN A 144 -1.21 -7.79 2.69
N THR A 145 -0.46 -8.40 3.59
CA THR A 145 0.77 -9.14 3.22
C THR A 145 0.49 -10.39 2.37
N THR A 146 -0.76 -10.88 2.35
CA THR A 146 -1.17 -11.99 1.49
C THR A 146 -1.29 -11.56 0.02
N PRO A 147 -2.06 -10.52 -0.35
CA PRO A 147 -2.07 -10.00 -1.72
C PRO A 147 -0.69 -9.47 -2.14
N SER A 148 0.08 -8.83 -1.24
CA SER A 148 1.45 -8.41 -1.56
C SER A 148 2.34 -9.57 -1.97
N ALA A 149 2.27 -10.69 -1.24
CA ALA A 149 3.02 -11.91 -1.58
C ALA A 149 2.49 -12.57 -2.89
N ALA A 150 1.18 -12.53 -3.13
CA ALA A 150 0.60 -13.04 -4.37
C ALA A 150 1.07 -12.25 -5.61
N ILE A 151 1.04 -10.90 -5.53
CA ILE A 151 1.59 -10.03 -6.58
C ILE A 151 3.06 -10.36 -6.83
N ALA A 152 3.87 -10.42 -5.78
CA ALA A 152 5.29 -10.71 -5.90
C ALA A 152 5.55 -12.09 -6.52
N ALA A 153 4.80 -13.12 -6.12
CA ALA A 153 4.91 -14.47 -6.70
C ALA A 153 4.60 -14.47 -8.20
N VAL A 154 3.52 -13.78 -8.62
CA VAL A 154 3.13 -13.70 -10.03
C VAL A 154 4.16 -12.95 -10.87
N LEU A 155 4.64 -11.80 -10.39
CA LEU A 155 5.55 -10.94 -11.17
C LEU A 155 6.98 -11.51 -11.24
N THR A 156 7.44 -12.20 -10.19
CA THR A 156 8.80 -12.78 -10.15
C THR A 156 8.86 -14.21 -10.66
N GLY A 157 7.73 -14.91 -10.71
CA GLY A 157 7.68 -16.35 -11.01
C GLY A 157 8.18 -17.24 -9.87
N GLU A 158 8.43 -16.66 -8.68
CA GLU A 158 8.87 -17.41 -7.50
C GLU A 158 7.67 -18.08 -6.80
N SER A 159 7.92 -19.20 -6.12
CA SER A 159 6.86 -19.91 -5.39
C SER A 159 6.33 -19.08 -4.22
N PRO A 160 5.01 -19.13 -3.94
CA PRO A 160 4.44 -18.48 -2.76
C PRO A 160 5.13 -18.85 -1.44
N ALA A 161 5.55 -20.09 -1.29
CA ALA A 161 6.28 -20.56 -0.11
C ALA A 161 7.62 -19.86 0.14
N LYS A 162 8.26 -19.35 -0.92
CA LYS A 162 9.52 -18.61 -0.83
C LYS A 162 9.30 -17.12 -0.51
N ILE A 163 8.16 -16.58 -0.91
CA ILE A 163 7.86 -15.13 -0.78
C ILE A 163 7.05 -14.83 0.46
N ALA A 164 6.09 -15.70 0.83
CA ALA A 164 5.21 -15.45 1.94
C ALA A 164 5.97 -15.38 3.27
N GLY A 165 5.86 -14.23 3.93
CA GLY A 165 6.37 -14.02 5.28
C GLY A 165 5.29 -14.21 6.35
N ARG A 166 5.72 -14.19 7.62
CA ARG A 166 4.83 -14.32 8.79
C ARG A 166 3.91 -13.10 9.00
N GLY A 167 4.14 -12.00 8.28
CA GLY A 167 3.36 -10.77 8.45
C GLY A 167 3.38 -10.29 9.90
N THR A 168 2.21 -10.13 10.50
CA THR A 168 2.04 -9.68 11.89
C THR A 168 2.30 -10.75 12.94
N GLY A 169 2.98 -11.85 12.60
CA GLY A 169 3.39 -12.87 13.56
C GLY A 169 2.54 -14.14 13.57
N VAL A 170 2.02 -14.55 12.41
CA VAL A 170 1.29 -15.84 12.27
C VAL A 170 2.20 -17.03 12.63
N ASP A 171 1.64 -18.05 13.24
CA ASP A 171 2.33 -19.29 13.55
C ASP A 171 2.59 -20.16 12.29
N ASP A 172 3.15 -21.36 12.46
CA ASP A 172 3.51 -22.22 11.34
C ASP A 172 2.30 -22.78 10.60
N GLU A 173 1.17 -23.00 11.29
CA GLU A 173 -0.07 -23.48 10.67
C GLU A 173 -0.74 -22.33 9.89
N ASP A 174 -0.79 -21.15 10.46
CA ASP A 174 -1.32 -19.96 9.79
C ASP A 174 -0.48 -19.56 8.59
N LEU A 175 0.86 -19.72 8.66
CA LEU A 175 1.74 -19.51 7.51
C LEU A 175 1.44 -20.51 6.39
N LYS A 176 1.19 -21.78 6.71
CA LYS A 176 0.78 -22.76 5.71
C LYS A 176 -0.56 -22.40 5.08
N ARG A 177 -1.56 -22.01 5.90
CA ARG A 177 -2.87 -21.52 5.38
C ARG A 177 -2.71 -20.31 4.45
N LYS A 178 -1.83 -19.39 4.81
CA LYS A 178 -1.53 -18.22 3.99
C LYS A 178 -0.91 -18.61 2.65
N ILE A 179 0.07 -19.52 2.63
CA ILE A 179 0.70 -20.02 1.40
C ILE A 179 -0.36 -20.72 0.52
N ASP A 180 -1.17 -21.62 1.09
CA ASP A 180 -2.26 -22.30 0.38
C ASP A 180 -3.29 -21.31 -0.19
N ALA A 181 -3.67 -20.28 0.57
CA ALA A 181 -4.58 -19.24 0.10
C ALA A 181 -3.99 -18.45 -1.09
N ILE A 182 -2.70 -18.16 -1.09
CA ILE A 182 -2.01 -17.50 -2.22
C ILE A 182 -2.00 -18.43 -3.44
N GLU A 183 -1.63 -19.69 -3.28
CA GLU A 183 -1.60 -20.67 -4.37
C GLU A 183 -2.98 -20.85 -5.01
N ARG A 184 -4.04 -21.01 -4.20
CA ARG A 184 -5.43 -21.09 -4.67
C ARG A 184 -5.84 -19.81 -5.41
N SER A 185 -5.50 -18.65 -4.88
CA SER A 185 -5.82 -17.35 -5.49
C SER A 185 -5.20 -17.22 -6.88
N ILE A 186 -3.94 -17.59 -7.04
CA ILE A 186 -3.24 -17.57 -8.33
C ILE A 186 -3.86 -18.60 -9.29
N ALA A 187 -4.16 -19.82 -8.81
CA ALA A 187 -4.74 -20.87 -9.63
C ALA A 187 -6.14 -20.53 -10.15
N VAL A 188 -7.00 -19.95 -9.30
CA VAL A 188 -8.37 -19.56 -9.66
C VAL A 188 -8.38 -18.39 -10.63
N ASN A 189 -7.59 -17.37 -10.38
CA ASN A 189 -7.64 -16.10 -11.14
C ASN A 189 -6.72 -16.08 -12.36
N GLN A 190 -5.68 -16.90 -12.41
CA GLN A 190 -4.70 -16.97 -13.51
C GLN A 190 -4.24 -15.56 -13.93
N PRO A 191 -3.64 -14.76 -13.00
CA PRO A 191 -3.19 -13.42 -13.33
C PRO A 191 -2.10 -13.44 -14.39
N ASN A 192 -2.21 -12.53 -15.37
CA ASN A 192 -1.23 -12.40 -16.44
C ASN A 192 -0.02 -11.57 -15.97
N PRO A 193 1.18 -12.14 -15.79
CA PRO A 193 2.35 -11.42 -15.30
C PRO A 193 2.88 -10.33 -16.24
N LYS A 194 2.31 -10.20 -17.45
CA LYS A 194 2.64 -9.17 -18.43
C LYS A 194 1.63 -8.02 -18.45
N ASP A 195 0.61 -8.09 -17.62
CA ASP A 195 -0.41 -7.03 -17.45
C ASP A 195 -0.55 -6.70 -15.97
N ASP A 196 0.18 -5.68 -15.53
CA ASP A 196 0.24 -5.26 -14.12
C ASP A 196 -1.14 -4.93 -13.54
N LEU A 197 -2.04 -4.37 -14.35
CA LEU A 197 -3.41 -4.09 -13.92
C LEU A 197 -4.26 -5.36 -13.79
N ASP A 198 -4.01 -6.39 -14.58
CA ASP A 198 -4.66 -7.70 -14.43
C ASP A 198 -4.19 -8.37 -13.14
N VAL A 199 -2.89 -8.31 -12.84
CA VAL A 199 -2.34 -8.82 -11.56
C VAL A 199 -2.96 -8.09 -10.38
N LEU A 200 -2.99 -6.75 -10.40
CA LEU A 200 -3.60 -5.93 -9.36
C LEU A 200 -5.09 -6.26 -9.17
N ALA A 201 -5.85 -6.35 -10.24
CA ALA A 201 -7.28 -6.64 -10.19
C ALA A 201 -7.56 -8.03 -9.59
N LYS A 202 -6.76 -9.02 -9.94
CA LYS A 202 -6.99 -10.42 -9.56
C LYS A 202 -6.52 -10.76 -8.16
N VAL A 203 -5.34 -10.26 -7.76
CA VAL A 203 -4.70 -10.67 -6.51
C VAL A 203 -4.15 -9.49 -5.69
N GLY A 204 -4.59 -8.26 -5.95
CA GLY A 204 -4.11 -7.05 -5.30
C GLY A 204 -4.97 -6.51 -4.16
N GLY A 205 -4.72 -5.24 -3.81
CA GLY A 205 -5.41 -4.45 -2.81
C GLY A 205 -5.59 -3.01 -3.25
N PHE A 206 -6.60 -2.31 -2.74
CA PHE A 206 -6.87 -0.92 -3.13
C PHE A 206 -5.76 0.02 -2.66
N GLU A 207 -5.27 -0.15 -1.45
CA GLU A 207 -4.15 0.62 -0.90
C GLU A 207 -2.84 0.32 -1.63
N ILE A 208 -2.61 -0.94 -2.03
CA ILE A 208 -1.43 -1.35 -2.81
C ILE A 208 -1.45 -0.64 -4.18
N ALA A 209 -2.59 -0.66 -4.87
CA ALA A 209 -2.78 0.07 -6.12
C ALA A 209 -2.60 1.58 -5.93
N GLY A 210 -3.16 2.15 -4.87
CA GLY A 210 -3.01 3.56 -4.53
C GLY A 210 -1.57 3.96 -4.30
N LEU A 211 -0.79 3.16 -3.56
CA LEU A 211 0.64 3.42 -3.34
C LEU A 211 1.46 3.32 -4.63
N ALA A 212 1.14 2.39 -5.53
CA ALA A 212 1.73 2.36 -6.86
C ALA A 212 1.43 3.66 -7.63
N GLY A 213 0.20 4.19 -7.51
CA GLY A 213 -0.19 5.49 -8.05
C GLY A 213 0.61 6.65 -7.45
N VAL A 214 0.86 6.66 -6.14
CA VAL A 214 1.72 7.65 -5.47
C VAL A 214 3.13 7.64 -6.07
N MET A 215 3.71 6.45 -6.25
CA MET A 215 5.05 6.30 -6.81
C MET A 215 5.11 6.83 -8.26
N LEU A 216 4.14 6.47 -9.09
CA LEU A 216 4.05 6.92 -10.48
C LEU A 216 3.85 8.44 -10.58
N GLY A 217 2.94 8.99 -9.78
CA GLY A 217 2.68 10.43 -9.74
C GLY A 217 3.90 11.23 -9.26
N ALA A 218 4.58 10.76 -8.21
CA ALA A 218 5.81 11.39 -7.71
C ALA A 218 6.92 11.35 -8.78
N ALA A 219 7.12 10.20 -9.42
CA ALA A 219 8.11 10.04 -10.48
C ALA A 219 7.84 10.97 -11.67
N ALA A 220 6.56 11.10 -12.11
CA ALA A 220 6.16 11.99 -13.19
C ALA A 220 6.47 13.47 -12.91
N HIS A 221 6.57 13.85 -11.63
CA HIS A 221 6.88 15.21 -11.19
C HIS A 221 8.34 15.37 -10.70
N GLY A 222 9.21 14.40 -10.94
CA GLY A 222 10.61 14.44 -10.49
C GLY A 222 10.76 14.52 -8.96
N LYS A 223 9.84 13.90 -8.21
CA LYS A 223 9.89 13.82 -6.75
C LYS A 223 10.44 12.49 -6.28
N ALA A 224 11.27 12.53 -5.24
CA ALA A 224 11.83 11.33 -4.65
C ALA A 224 10.77 10.55 -3.87
N VAL A 225 10.84 9.22 -3.96
CA VAL A 225 10.00 8.30 -3.20
C VAL A 225 10.88 7.44 -2.30
N MET A 226 10.45 7.28 -1.06
CA MET A 226 11.03 6.32 -0.10
C MET A 226 10.00 5.23 0.14
N VAL A 227 10.35 4.00 -0.19
CA VAL A 227 9.52 2.79 -0.04
C VAL A 227 10.00 1.98 1.15
#